data_df9689da47a05e329b58b2080a9304fc
#
_entry.id   df9689da47a05e329b58b2080a9304fc
#
_cell.length_a   1.000
_cell.length_b   1.000
_cell.length_c   1.000
_cell.angle_alpha   90.00
_cell.angle_beta   90.00
_cell.angle_gamma   90.00
#
_symmetry.space_group_name_H-M   'P 1'
#
loop_
_entity.id
_entity.type
_entity.pdbx_description
1 polymer ?
#
loop_
_entity_poly.entity_id
_entity_poly.type
_entity_poly.pdbx_seq_one_letter_code
_entity_poly.pdbx_strand_id
1 'polypeptide(L)'
;HIRTQTAEYSRQHPEMPISYAGGYALSTEFEDCDIRELFRHADQNMYIDKNRAKMEEAAAERKISLEALDVVKKKGYHFSNCIYCNARQDQYRILRAVSGFFLAEDGSYTGAAEHIVQGITDEEKRKEMRRMLDLTHLKECYQKGEESVEILCEYREGSEGEALCRGKVTILFYDAAEDGGLHHFLMGFERFRSNEEAARNEKVRCASGLLSA
;
A
#
# COMPACT_ATOMS: atom_id res chain seq x y z
N HIS A 1 -7.75 19.06 24.59
CA HIS A 1 -8.10 17.90 25.45
C HIS A 1 -8.80 16.77 24.65
N ILE A 2 -9.93 17.04 23.95
CA ILE A 2 -10.62 16.01 23.16
C ILE A 2 -9.69 15.40 22.09
N ARG A 3 -8.97 16.22 21.31
CA ARG A 3 -8.05 15.73 20.28
C ARG A 3 -6.97 14.80 20.84
N THR A 4 -6.41 15.12 22.00
CA THR A 4 -5.41 14.30 22.66
C THR A 4 -5.98 12.95 23.09
N GLN A 5 -7.21 12.97 23.63
CA GLN A 5 -7.89 11.74 24.07
C GLN A 5 -8.28 10.83 22.90
N THR A 6 -8.80 11.40 21.79
CA THR A 6 -9.15 10.61 20.60
C THR A 6 -7.92 10.05 19.90
N ALA A 7 -6.82 10.82 19.84
CA ALA A 7 -5.56 10.31 19.29
C ALA A 7 -5.00 9.14 20.13
N GLU A 8 -5.04 9.26 21.46
CA GLU A 8 -4.61 8.20 22.36
C GLU A 8 -5.51 6.96 22.24
N TYR A 9 -6.84 7.13 22.18
CA TYR A 9 -7.77 6.03 21.94
C TYR A 9 -7.49 5.32 20.60
N SER A 10 -7.34 6.10 19.51
CA SER A 10 -7.07 5.53 18.18
C SER A 10 -5.74 4.79 18.11
N ARG A 11 -4.74 5.23 18.90
CA ARG A 11 -3.46 4.54 19.03
C ARG A 11 -3.61 3.19 19.74
N GLN A 12 -4.47 3.12 20.76
CA GLN A 12 -4.76 1.89 21.52
C GLN A 12 -5.70 0.94 20.78
N HIS A 13 -6.54 1.49 19.88
CA HIS A 13 -7.56 0.76 19.12
C HIS A 13 -7.41 1.02 17.62
N PRO A 14 -6.33 0.55 16.99
CA PRO A 14 -6.05 0.80 15.57
C PRO A 14 -7.10 0.19 14.62
N GLU A 15 -7.84 -0.82 15.09
CA GLU A 15 -8.96 -1.44 14.38
C GLU A 15 -10.21 -0.56 14.31
N MET A 16 -10.29 0.48 15.19
CA MET A 16 -11.45 1.36 15.27
C MET A 16 -11.02 2.80 15.59
N PRO A 17 -10.28 3.45 14.67
CA PRO A 17 -9.80 4.81 14.89
C PRO A 17 -10.95 5.81 14.92
N ILE A 18 -10.89 6.75 15.87
CA ILE A 18 -11.86 7.86 15.96
C ILE A 18 -11.29 9.07 15.22
N SER A 19 -12.03 9.55 14.22
CA SER A 19 -11.77 10.81 13.53
C SER A 19 -12.95 11.75 13.68
N TYR A 20 -12.68 13.02 13.97
CA TYR A 20 -13.71 14.04 14.02
C TYR A 20 -13.18 15.39 13.53
N ALA A 21 -14.07 16.22 13.01
CA ALA A 21 -13.81 17.61 12.73
C ALA A 21 -14.57 18.49 13.74
N GLY A 22 -13.94 19.51 14.25
CA GLY A 22 -14.53 20.42 15.22
C GLY A 22 -14.41 21.86 14.78
N GLY A 23 -15.50 22.61 14.94
CA GLY A 23 -15.51 24.06 14.76
C GLY A 23 -16.20 24.74 15.94
N TYR A 24 -15.73 25.91 16.31
CA TYR A 24 -16.36 26.76 17.30
C TYR A 24 -16.29 28.22 16.83
N ALA A 25 -17.16 29.03 17.38
CA ALA A 25 -17.14 30.47 17.23
C ALA A 25 -17.58 31.13 18.58
N LEU A 26 -16.93 32.21 18.92
CA LEU A 26 -17.24 32.92 20.14
C LEU A 26 -18.05 34.19 19.80
N SER A 27 -19.14 34.44 20.53
CA SER A 27 -19.93 35.65 20.32
C SER A 27 -19.17 36.95 20.54
N THR A 28 -18.08 36.86 21.30
CA THR A 28 -17.19 38.02 21.57
C THR A 28 -16.29 38.39 20.36
N GLU A 29 -16.24 37.55 19.33
CA GLU A 29 -15.46 37.80 18.12
C GLU A 29 -16.26 38.57 17.05
N PHE A 30 -17.55 38.78 17.27
CA PHE A 30 -18.44 39.35 16.28
C PHE A 30 -19.31 40.44 16.96
N GLU A 31 -19.41 41.64 16.36
CA GLU A 31 -20.32 42.67 16.77
C GLU A 31 -21.73 42.32 16.30
N ASP A 32 -22.73 42.38 17.20
CA ASP A 32 -24.17 42.13 16.93
C ASP A 32 -24.51 40.78 16.26
N CYS A 33 -23.69 39.77 16.50
CA CYS A 33 -23.87 38.43 15.94
C CYS A 33 -25.04 37.71 16.61
N ASP A 34 -26.04 37.35 15.81
CA ASP A 34 -27.13 36.49 16.30
C ASP A 34 -26.68 35.02 16.41
N ILE A 35 -27.47 34.20 17.07
CA ILE A 35 -27.15 32.79 17.30
C ILE A 35 -27.01 31.99 15.98
N ARG A 36 -27.73 32.37 14.93
CA ARG A 36 -27.68 31.69 13.61
C ARG A 36 -26.37 32.00 12.89
N GLU A 37 -25.92 33.24 12.99
CA GLU A 37 -24.63 33.66 12.47
C GLU A 37 -23.49 32.98 13.21
N LEU A 38 -23.61 32.86 14.55
CA LEU A 38 -22.62 32.14 15.34
C LEU A 38 -22.51 30.66 14.95
N PHE A 39 -23.66 29.99 14.73
CA PHE A 39 -23.67 28.62 14.20
C PHE A 39 -23.02 28.52 12.81
N ARG A 40 -23.30 29.45 11.92
CA ARG A 40 -22.70 29.49 10.58
C ARG A 40 -21.19 29.63 10.64
N HIS A 41 -20.68 30.47 11.53
CA HIS A 41 -19.22 30.62 11.73
C HIS A 41 -18.59 29.35 12.31
N ALA A 42 -19.24 28.73 13.30
CA ALA A 42 -18.78 27.47 13.86
C ALA A 42 -18.75 26.33 12.80
N ASP A 43 -19.75 26.24 11.94
CA ASP A 43 -19.83 25.29 10.85
C ASP A 43 -18.75 25.53 9.79
N GLN A 44 -18.50 26.78 9.43
CA GLN A 44 -17.37 27.14 8.55
C GLN A 44 -16.02 26.72 9.14
N ASN A 45 -15.79 26.96 10.43
CA ASN A 45 -14.58 26.56 11.11
C ASN A 45 -14.42 25.03 11.17
N MET A 46 -15.50 24.29 11.35
CA MET A 46 -15.50 22.83 11.27
C MET A 46 -15.13 22.34 9.87
N TYR A 47 -15.65 22.99 8.83
CA TYR A 47 -15.32 22.64 7.45
C TYR A 47 -13.82 22.91 7.12
N ILE A 48 -13.28 24.03 7.61
CA ILE A 48 -11.85 24.36 7.50
C ILE A 48 -11.00 23.28 8.20
N ASP A 49 -11.39 22.88 9.41
CA ASP A 49 -10.68 21.86 10.18
C ASP A 49 -10.69 20.49 9.46
N LYS A 50 -11.84 20.11 8.89
CA LYS A 50 -11.98 18.89 8.09
C LYS A 50 -11.07 18.89 6.85
N ASN A 51 -11.01 20.02 6.14
CA ASN A 51 -10.16 20.14 4.95
C ASN A 51 -8.69 20.12 5.32
N ARG A 52 -8.28 20.77 6.42
CA ARG A 52 -6.91 20.74 6.92
C ARG A 52 -6.48 19.31 7.26
N ALA A 53 -7.32 18.56 7.99
CA ALA A 53 -7.02 17.17 8.33
C ALA A 53 -6.82 16.29 7.07
N LYS A 54 -7.67 16.45 6.06
CA LYS A 54 -7.51 15.76 4.77
C LYS A 54 -6.22 16.14 4.04
N MET A 55 -5.82 17.42 4.08
CA MET A 55 -4.58 17.88 3.46
C MET A 55 -3.34 17.33 4.18
N GLU A 56 -3.38 17.28 5.52
CA GLU A 56 -2.32 16.70 6.34
C GLU A 56 -2.17 15.19 6.09
N GLU A 57 -3.28 14.46 6.00
CA GLU A 57 -3.31 13.05 5.64
C GLU A 57 -2.73 12.80 4.25
N ALA A 58 -3.17 13.57 3.24
CA ALA A 58 -2.64 13.46 1.87
C ALA A 58 -1.14 13.83 1.79
N ALA A 59 -0.67 14.78 2.60
CA ALA A 59 0.74 15.13 2.67
C ALA A 59 1.57 14.01 3.33
N ALA A 60 1.06 13.41 4.40
CA ALA A 60 1.69 12.26 5.06
C ALA A 60 1.80 11.06 4.11
N GLU A 61 0.73 10.73 3.39
CA GLU A 61 0.71 9.66 2.39
C GLU A 61 1.70 9.90 1.25
N ARG A 62 1.81 11.16 0.75
CA ARG A 62 2.81 11.52 -0.27
C ARG A 62 4.23 11.31 0.25
N LYS A 63 4.50 11.67 1.49
CA LYS A 63 5.80 11.47 2.13
C LYS A 63 6.15 9.98 2.18
N ILE A 64 5.24 9.14 2.67
CA ILE A 64 5.40 7.68 2.73
C ILE A 64 5.66 7.11 1.34
N SER A 65 4.91 7.57 0.32
CA SER A 65 5.07 7.12 -1.06
C SER A 65 6.45 7.47 -1.63
N LEU A 66 6.97 8.65 -1.34
CA LEU A 66 8.31 9.07 -1.77
C LEU A 66 9.40 8.27 -1.07
N GLU A 67 9.29 8.05 0.23
CA GLU A 67 10.22 7.23 1.02
C GLU A 67 10.25 5.79 0.49
N ALA A 68 9.09 5.22 0.16
CA ALA A 68 8.96 3.90 -0.43
C ALA A 68 9.68 3.78 -1.78
N LEU A 69 9.49 4.76 -2.68
CA LEU A 69 10.20 4.78 -3.97
C LEU A 69 11.71 4.95 -3.81
N ASP A 70 12.16 5.69 -2.82
CA ASP A 70 13.59 5.82 -2.50
C ASP A 70 14.19 4.50 -2.03
N VAL A 71 13.47 3.70 -1.26
CA VAL A 71 13.89 2.35 -0.86
C VAL A 71 14.04 1.43 -2.08
N VAL A 72 13.06 1.42 -2.98
CA VAL A 72 13.13 0.66 -4.25
C VAL A 72 14.41 1.01 -5.00
N LYS A 73 14.68 2.30 -5.17
CA LYS A 73 15.85 2.80 -5.88
C LYS A 73 17.17 2.42 -5.18
N LYS A 74 17.26 2.60 -3.86
CA LYS A 74 18.46 2.27 -3.06
C LYS A 74 18.78 0.79 -3.08
N LYS A 75 17.75 -0.07 -3.06
CA LYS A 75 17.91 -1.53 -3.15
C LYS A 75 18.13 -2.04 -4.59
N GLY A 76 18.17 -1.15 -5.59
CA GLY A 76 18.47 -1.49 -6.98
C GLY A 76 17.32 -2.18 -7.73
N TYR A 77 16.10 -2.13 -7.23
CA TYR A 77 14.95 -2.68 -7.94
C TYR A 77 14.50 -1.77 -9.09
N HIS A 78 14.12 -2.38 -10.21
CA HIS A 78 13.67 -1.70 -11.43
C HIS A 78 12.27 -2.15 -11.83
N PHE A 79 11.29 -1.92 -10.96
CA PHE A 79 9.90 -2.29 -11.23
C PHE A 79 9.30 -1.50 -12.40
N SER A 80 8.69 -2.19 -13.35
CA SER A 80 7.85 -1.55 -14.38
C SER A 80 6.60 -0.95 -13.77
N ASN A 81 5.98 -1.67 -12.84
CA ASN A 81 4.85 -1.22 -12.06
C ASN A 81 5.16 -1.42 -10.57
N CYS A 82 4.69 -0.52 -9.74
CA CYS A 82 4.88 -0.58 -8.30
C CYS A 82 3.66 -0.03 -7.58
N ILE A 83 3.16 -0.77 -6.62
CA ILE A 83 2.07 -0.35 -5.74
C ILE A 83 2.56 -0.30 -4.29
N TYR A 84 2.08 0.67 -3.58
CA TYR A 84 2.19 0.79 -2.13
C TYR A 84 0.98 0.11 -1.49
N CYS A 85 1.21 -0.69 -0.46
CA CYS A 85 0.18 -1.43 0.25
C CYS A 85 0.17 -1.08 1.73
N ASN A 86 -1.01 -0.82 2.27
CA ASN A 86 -1.27 -0.65 3.69
C ASN A 86 -1.98 -1.92 4.21
N ALA A 87 -1.23 -2.75 4.95
CA ALA A 87 -1.72 -4.03 5.45
C ALA A 87 -2.74 -3.91 6.59
N ARG A 88 -2.81 -2.76 7.27
CA ARG A 88 -3.78 -2.51 8.35
C ARG A 88 -5.17 -2.17 7.81
N GLN A 89 -5.20 -1.40 6.72
CA GLN A 89 -6.44 -0.90 6.12
C GLN A 89 -6.91 -1.74 4.94
N ASP A 90 -6.15 -2.79 4.57
CA ASP A 90 -6.38 -3.58 3.35
C ASP A 90 -6.47 -2.69 2.10
N GLN A 91 -5.55 -1.73 1.95
CA GLN A 91 -5.56 -0.78 0.84
C GLN A 91 -4.27 -0.83 0.04
N TYR A 92 -4.38 -0.49 -1.23
CA TYR A 92 -3.22 -0.23 -2.08
C TYR A 92 -3.40 1.08 -2.85
N ARG A 93 -2.27 1.61 -3.32
CA ARG A 93 -2.20 2.75 -4.26
C ARG A 93 -1.07 2.54 -5.24
N ILE A 94 -1.31 2.87 -6.50
CA ILE A 94 -0.27 2.83 -7.53
C ILE A 94 0.74 3.97 -7.28
N LEU A 95 2.02 3.62 -7.18
CA LEU A 95 3.13 4.57 -7.14
C LEU A 95 3.74 4.79 -8.52
N ARG A 96 3.75 3.75 -9.34
CA ARG A 96 4.26 3.75 -10.70
C ARG A 96 3.51 2.71 -11.52
N ALA A 97 3.05 3.11 -12.69
CA ALA A 97 2.47 2.18 -13.66
C ALA A 97 2.87 2.57 -15.08
N VAL A 98 3.10 1.57 -15.90
CA VAL A 98 3.15 1.74 -17.36
C VAL A 98 1.74 1.67 -17.94
N SER A 99 1.54 2.20 -19.15
CA SER A 99 0.27 2.15 -19.84
C SER A 99 -0.25 0.71 -19.95
N GLY A 100 -1.53 0.51 -19.65
CA GLY A 100 -2.18 -0.80 -19.68
C GLY A 100 -1.99 -1.64 -18.41
N PHE A 101 -1.50 -1.07 -17.33
CA PHE A 101 -1.49 -1.78 -16.04
C PHE A 101 -2.93 -2.07 -15.59
N PHE A 102 -3.17 -3.30 -15.16
CA PHE A 102 -4.52 -3.87 -14.99
C PHE A 102 -5.22 -3.50 -13.68
N LEU A 103 -4.51 -2.89 -12.72
CA LEU A 103 -5.13 -2.44 -11.47
C LEU A 103 -5.65 -1.01 -11.60
N ALA A 104 -6.71 -0.69 -10.84
CA ALA A 104 -7.17 0.67 -10.64
C ALA A 104 -6.12 1.49 -9.87
N GLU A 105 -6.27 2.83 -9.86
CA GLU A 105 -5.31 3.74 -9.22
C GLU A 105 -5.14 3.45 -7.71
N ASP A 106 -6.21 3.06 -7.05
CA ASP A 106 -6.26 2.61 -5.66
C ASP A 106 -7.36 1.57 -5.45
N GLY A 107 -7.38 0.93 -4.29
CA GLY A 107 -8.40 -0.05 -3.92
C GLY A 107 -8.01 -0.95 -2.76
N SER A 108 -8.75 -2.06 -2.59
CA SER A 108 -8.44 -3.10 -1.61
C SER A 108 -7.24 -3.93 -2.06
N TYR A 109 -6.25 -4.11 -1.17
CA TYR A 109 -5.11 -4.98 -1.41
C TYR A 109 -5.56 -6.43 -1.69
N THR A 110 -6.48 -6.95 -0.88
CA THR A 110 -7.02 -8.31 -1.04
C THR A 110 -7.68 -8.48 -2.41
N GLY A 111 -8.43 -7.46 -2.88
CA GLY A 111 -9.00 -7.45 -4.22
C GLY A 111 -7.95 -7.43 -5.32
N ALA A 112 -6.89 -6.63 -5.17
CA ALA A 112 -5.78 -6.60 -6.11
C ALA A 112 -5.01 -7.94 -6.15
N ALA A 113 -4.74 -8.53 -5.00
CA ALA A 113 -4.09 -9.84 -4.90
C ALA A 113 -4.88 -10.93 -5.61
N GLU A 114 -6.20 -11.00 -5.40
CA GLU A 114 -7.06 -11.96 -6.10
C GLU A 114 -7.09 -11.71 -7.61
N HIS A 115 -7.12 -10.46 -8.05
CA HIS A 115 -7.06 -10.12 -9.47
C HIS A 115 -5.73 -10.58 -10.11
N ILE A 116 -4.60 -10.40 -9.44
CA ILE A 116 -3.29 -10.92 -9.87
C ILE A 116 -3.33 -12.45 -9.97
N VAL A 117 -3.87 -13.13 -8.97
CA VAL A 117 -3.99 -14.58 -8.91
C VAL A 117 -4.82 -15.12 -10.09
N GLN A 118 -5.92 -14.47 -10.43
CA GLN A 118 -6.78 -14.87 -11.56
C GLN A 118 -6.06 -14.76 -12.91
N GLY A 119 -5.10 -13.87 -13.06
CA GLY A 119 -4.27 -13.74 -14.26
C GLY A 119 -3.29 -14.90 -14.47
N ILE A 120 -3.00 -15.71 -13.45
CA ILE A 120 -2.07 -16.85 -13.53
C ILE A 120 -2.74 -18.03 -14.24
N THR A 121 -2.07 -18.58 -15.25
CA THR A 121 -2.64 -19.64 -16.10
C THR A 121 -2.56 -21.04 -15.48
N ASP A 122 -1.50 -21.33 -14.75
CA ASP A 122 -1.24 -22.62 -14.11
C ASP A 122 -1.93 -22.70 -12.75
N GLU A 123 -2.70 -23.76 -12.49
CA GLU A 123 -3.51 -23.91 -11.28
C GLU A 123 -2.66 -24.08 -10.01
N GLU A 124 -1.55 -24.82 -10.08
CA GLU A 124 -0.67 -24.99 -8.91
C GLU A 124 0.06 -23.69 -8.58
N LYS A 125 0.54 -22.98 -9.59
CA LYS A 125 1.15 -21.64 -9.42
C LYS A 125 0.12 -20.62 -8.94
N ARG A 126 -1.15 -20.74 -9.34
CA ARG A 126 -2.23 -19.89 -8.84
C ARG A 126 -2.45 -20.09 -7.34
N LYS A 127 -2.46 -21.34 -6.87
CA LYS A 127 -2.56 -21.67 -5.43
C LYS A 127 -1.35 -21.15 -4.66
N GLU A 128 -0.15 -21.34 -5.20
CA GLU A 128 1.09 -20.81 -4.61
C GLU A 128 1.03 -19.30 -4.52
N MET A 129 0.69 -18.58 -5.60
CA MET A 129 0.58 -17.12 -5.63
C MET A 129 -0.44 -16.62 -4.59
N ARG A 130 -1.62 -17.25 -4.49
CA ARG A 130 -2.64 -16.89 -3.50
C ARG A 130 -2.10 -17.00 -2.09
N ARG A 131 -1.37 -18.09 -1.78
CA ARG A 131 -0.74 -18.28 -0.47
C ARG A 131 0.34 -17.22 -0.21
N MET A 132 1.17 -16.93 -1.20
CA MET A 132 2.27 -15.97 -1.07
C MET A 132 1.81 -14.51 -0.94
N LEU A 133 0.65 -14.17 -1.49
CA LEU A 133 0.04 -12.84 -1.38
C LEU A 133 -0.91 -12.70 -0.20
N ASP A 134 -1.16 -13.77 0.57
CA ASP A 134 -1.97 -13.70 1.78
C ASP A 134 -1.32 -12.81 2.84
N LEU A 135 -2.08 -11.88 3.41
CA LEU A 135 -1.56 -10.93 4.41
C LEU A 135 -1.03 -11.62 5.67
N THR A 136 -1.60 -12.77 6.06
CA THR A 136 -1.12 -13.55 7.20
C THR A 136 0.26 -14.11 6.91
N HIS A 137 0.44 -14.70 5.72
CA HIS A 137 1.73 -15.19 5.28
C HIS A 137 2.79 -14.08 5.17
N LEU A 138 2.43 -12.93 4.60
CA LEU A 138 3.35 -11.79 4.50
C LEU A 138 3.79 -11.27 5.89
N LYS A 139 2.88 -11.23 6.84
CA LYS A 139 3.21 -10.90 8.24
C LYS A 139 4.17 -11.90 8.87
N GLU A 140 3.98 -13.20 8.60
CA GLU A 140 4.89 -14.25 9.08
C GLU A 140 6.30 -14.11 8.48
N CYS A 141 6.41 -13.84 7.16
CA CYS A 141 7.69 -13.61 6.49
C CYS A 141 8.41 -12.39 7.10
N TYR A 142 7.69 -11.29 7.27
CA TYR A 142 8.21 -10.08 7.90
C TYR A 142 8.73 -10.34 9.34
N GLN A 143 7.96 -11.08 10.16
CA GLN A 143 8.35 -11.44 11.54
C GLN A 143 9.58 -12.34 11.60
N LYS A 144 9.84 -13.15 10.56
CA LYS A 144 11.06 -13.95 10.41
C LYS A 144 12.28 -13.14 9.98
N GLY A 145 12.11 -11.83 9.72
CA GLY A 145 13.17 -10.94 9.29
C GLY A 145 13.48 -11.02 7.80
N GLU A 146 12.58 -11.58 6.99
CA GLU A 146 12.72 -11.54 5.54
C GLU A 146 12.63 -10.09 5.05
N GLU A 147 13.50 -9.70 4.13
CA GLU A 147 13.46 -8.35 3.55
C GLU A 147 12.53 -8.26 2.35
N SER A 148 12.32 -9.37 1.66
CA SER A 148 11.45 -9.46 0.50
C SER A 148 10.97 -10.88 0.24
N VAL A 149 9.85 -10.98 -0.49
CA VAL A 149 9.31 -12.22 -1.02
C VAL A 149 9.22 -12.08 -2.54
N GLU A 150 9.80 -13.02 -3.30
CA GLU A 150 9.82 -12.99 -4.75
C GLU A 150 9.09 -14.21 -5.33
N ILE A 151 8.24 -13.96 -6.33
CA ILE A 151 7.43 -14.98 -6.99
C ILE A 151 7.59 -14.83 -8.49
N LEU A 152 8.06 -15.91 -9.15
CA LEU A 152 8.10 -16.01 -10.61
C LEU A 152 6.73 -16.51 -11.11
N CYS A 153 6.18 -15.83 -12.09
CA CYS A 153 4.87 -16.18 -12.63
C CYS A 153 4.79 -16.04 -14.15
N GLU A 154 3.91 -16.84 -14.73
CA GLU A 154 3.44 -16.68 -16.10
C GLU A 154 1.99 -16.18 -16.04
N TYR A 155 1.71 -15.11 -16.73
CA TYR A 155 0.39 -14.48 -16.75
C TYR A 155 0.01 -14.05 -18.15
N ARG A 156 -1.29 -13.88 -18.37
CA ARG A 156 -1.81 -13.36 -19.63
C ARG A 156 -1.97 -11.85 -19.55
N GLU A 157 -1.51 -11.16 -20.58
CA GLU A 157 -1.62 -9.70 -20.69
C GLU A 157 -2.60 -9.32 -21.80
N GLY A 158 -3.35 -8.24 -21.57
CA GLY A 158 -4.33 -7.68 -22.49
C GLY A 158 -5.77 -8.10 -22.17
N SER A 159 -6.73 -7.29 -22.65
CA SER A 159 -8.17 -7.51 -22.43
C SER A 159 -8.70 -8.80 -23.06
N GLU A 160 -8.01 -9.37 -24.05
CA GLU A 160 -8.35 -10.62 -24.75
C GLU A 160 -7.42 -11.79 -24.38
N GLY A 161 -6.44 -11.55 -23.49
CA GLY A 161 -5.57 -12.62 -22.95
C GLY A 161 -4.63 -13.26 -23.98
N GLU A 162 -4.25 -12.54 -25.03
CA GLU A 162 -3.55 -13.10 -26.19
C GLU A 162 -2.07 -13.39 -25.95
N ALA A 163 -1.38 -12.62 -25.12
CA ALA A 163 0.06 -12.77 -24.90
C ALA A 163 0.38 -13.42 -23.56
N LEU A 164 1.08 -14.57 -23.59
CA LEU A 164 1.65 -15.18 -22.40
C LEU A 164 2.94 -14.44 -22.05
N CYS A 165 2.97 -13.82 -20.89
CA CYS A 165 4.11 -13.07 -20.37
C CYS A 165 4.72 -13.78 -19.17
N ARG A 166 6.05 -13.68 -19.04
CA ARG A 166 6.78 -14.10 -17.86
C ARG A 166 7.21 -12.89 -17.07
N GLY A 167 7.10 -12.98 -15.76
CA GLY A 167 7.46 -11.88 -14.89
C GLY A 167 7.75 -12.32 -13.47
N LYS A 168 8.09 -11.33 -12.66
CA LYS A 168 8.35 -11.49 -11.24
C LYS A 168 7.51 -10.49 -10.46
N VAL A 169 6.83 -10.97 -9.44
CA VAL A 169 6.22 -10.15 -8.39
C VAL A 169 7.15 -10.16 -7.19
N THR A 170 7.54 -8.99 -6.72
CA THR A 170 8.38 -8.81 -5.54
C THR A 170 7.59 -8.05 -4.48
N ILE A 171 7.42 -8.66 -3.31
CA ILE A 171 6.94 -7.98 -2.12
C ILE A 171 8.17 -7.50 -1.35
N LEU A 172 8.30 -6.19 -1.15
CA LEU A 172 9.42 -5.58 -0.46
C LEU A 172 8.94 -5.00 0.87
N PHE A 173 9.44 -5.55 1.96
CA PHE A 173 9.20 -5.03 3.31
C PHE A 173 10.17 -3.88 3.58
N TYR A 174 9.68 -2.69 3.85
CA TYR A 174 10.53 -1.51 4.03
C TYR A 174 10.21 -0.70 5.28
N ASP A 175 9.09 -0.97 5.92
CA ASP A 175 8.61 -0.26 7.08
C ASP A 175 8.93 -1.06 8.35
N ALA A 176 9.73 -0.47 9.22
CA ALA A 176 9.96 -0.99 10.55
C ALA A 176 9.00 -0.27 11.51
N ALA A 177 7.80 -0.78 11.65
CA ALA A 177 6.86 -0.23 12.60
C ALA A 177 7.36 -0.39 14.04
N GLU A 178 7.15 0.63 14.89
CA GLU A 178 7.58 0.61 16.30
C GLU A 178 7.00 -0.57 17.10
N ASP A 179 5.84 -1.08 16.68
CA ASP A 179 5.17 -2.24 17.28
C ASP A 179 5.64 -3.59 16.71
N GLY A 180 6.61 -3.59 15.78
CA GLY A 180 7.15 -4.79 15.14
C GLY A 180 6.19 -5.48 14.17
N GLY A 181 5.03 -4.86 13.84
CA GLY A 181 4.06 -5.38 12.89
C GLY A 181 4.31 -4.95 11.46
N LEU A 182 3.89 -5.75 10.49
CA LEU A 182 3.87 -5.34 9.09
C LEU A 182 2.69 -4.40 8.86
N HIS A 183 2.98 -3.11 8.66
CA HIS A 183 1.96 -2.11 8.35
C HIS A 183 1.95 -1.75 6.87
N HIS A 184 3.12 -1.58 6.29
CA HIS A 184 3.28 -1.14 4.92
C HIS A 184 4.31 -1.99 4.19
N PHE A 185 4.06 -2.22 2.91
CA PHE A 185 5.00 -2.90 2.02
C PHE A 185 4.80 -2.42 0.59
N LEU A 186 5.77 -2.74 -0.25
CA LEU A 186 5.68 -2.48 -1.68
C LEU A 186 5.47 -3.79 -2.44
N MET A 187 4.66 -3.74 -3.49
CA MET A 187 4.58 -4.81 -4.46
C MET A 187 5.04 -4.28 -5.81
N GLY A 188 6.15 -4.81 -6.27
CA GLY A 188 6.75 -4.48 -7.55
C GLY A 188 6.52 -5.57 -8.59
N PHE A 189 6.38 -5.16 -9.84
CA PHE A 189 6.17 -6.04 -10.97
C PHE A 189 7.27 -5.82 -11.99
N GLU A 190 7.95 -6.90 -12.36
CA GLU A 190 8.95 -6.92 -13.41
C GLU A 190 8.48 -7.87 -14.53
N ARG A 191 8.58 -7.40 -15.77
CA ARG A 191 8.32 -8.22 -16.96
C ARG A 191 9.65 -8.63 -17.57
N PHE A 192 9.80 -9.91 -17.87
CA PHE A 192 10.98 -10.39 -18.57
C PHE A 192 10.81 -10.21 -20.08
N ARG A 193 11.80 -9.60 -20.71
CA ARG A 193 11.79 -9.32 -22.16
C ARG A 193 12.23 -10.51 -23.00
N SER A 194 12.91 -11.51 -22.39
CA SER A 194 13.36 -12.71 -23.06
C SER A 194 13.44 -13.91 -22.12
N ASN A 195 13.47 -15.13 -22.70
CA ASN A 195 13.66 -16.37 -21.92
C ASN A 195 15.03 -16.41 -21.22
N GLU A 196 16.04 -15.69 -21.70
CA GLU A 196 17.38 -15.62 -21.10
C GLU A 196 17.37 -14.80 -19.81
N GLU A 197 16.57 -13.75 -19.72
CA GLU A 197 16.41 -12.92 -18.54
C GLU A 197 15.67 -13.69 -17.41
N ALA A 198 14.69 -14.51 -17.80
CA ALA A 198 14.00 -15.43 -16.89
C ALA A 198 14.95 -16.49 -16.33
N ALA A 199 15.79 -17.10 -17.17
CA ALA A 199 16.75 -18.11 -16.77
C ALA A 199 17.88 -17.55 -15.89
N ARG A 200 18.29 -16.30 -16.07
CA ARG A 200 19.24 -15.62 -15.17
C ARG A 200 18.70 -15.43 -13.77
N ASN A 201 17.45 -14.99 -13.64
CA ASN A 201 16.79 -14.79 -12.35
C ASN A 201 16.55 -16.12 -11.61
N GLU A 202 16.23 -17.22 -12.31
CA GLU A 202 16.16 -18.55 -11.72
C GLU A 202 17.51 -19.04 -11.16
N LYS A 203 18.61 -18.79 -11.89
CA LYS A 203 19.98 -19.17 -11.44
C LYS A 203 20.44 -18.38 -10.23
N VAL A 204 20.11 -17.09 -10.13
CA VAL A 204 20.45 -16.24 -8.97
C VAL A 204 19.71 -16.73 -7.72
N ARG A 205 18.44 -17.15 -7.87
CA ARG A 205 17.63 -17.70 -6.76
C ARG A 205 18.19 -19.04 -6.24
N CYS A 206 18.63 -19.93 -7.12
CA CYS A 206 19.27 -21.19 -6.71
C CYS A 206 20.63 -20.95 -6.01
N ALA A 207 21.37 -19.91 -6.39
CA ALA A 207 22.63 -19.56 -5.75
C ALA A 207 22.46 -18.92 -4.36
N SER A 208 21.43 -18.08 -4.17
CA SER A 208 21.14 -17.48 -2.86
C SER A 208 20.49 -18.46 -1.87
N GLY A 209 19.74 -19.45 -2.34
CA GLY A 209 19.19 -20.53 -1.51
C GLY A 209 20.22 -21.54 -1.01
N LEU A 210 21.42 -21.62 -1.64
CA LEU A 210 22.54 -22.48 -1.23
C LEU A 210 23.47 -21.83 -0.19
N LEU A 211 23.34 -20.53 0.06
CA LEU A 211 24.10 -19.78 1.07
C LEU A 211 23.38 -19.64 2.41
N SER A 212 22.14 -20.13 2.53
CA SER A 212 21.30 -20.10 3.75
C SER A 212 20.98 -21.50 4.30
N ALA A 213 21.75 -22.51 3.94
CA ALA A 213 21.67 -23.86 4.49
C ALA A 213 22.90 -24.20 5.36
#